data_faeee75a42e4865983290a518bf456f9
#
_entry.id   faeee75a42e4865983290a518bf456f9
#
_cell.length_a   1.000
_cell.length_b   1.000
_cell.length_c   1.000
_cell.angle_alpha   90.00
_cell.angle_beta   90.00
_cell.angle_gamma   90.00
#
_symmetry.space_group_name_H-M   'P 1'
#
loop_
_entity.id
_entity.type
_entity.pdbx_description
1 polymer ?
#
loop_
_entity_poly.entity_id
_entity_poly.type
_entity_poly.pdbx_seq_one_letter_code
_entity_poly.pdbx_strand_id
1 'polypeptide(L)'
;APFGRAARAQSATAWPSQPVRWINPYPAGGPTDTLSRIYCAKMSAIAGQQFVVENRSGSGGNVGALAIARSAPDGTTFGLGGIASNAIAPTLYPSLPFDPEKDFTFVSGLWRLPNLLIVNLDLPVRSVPELIDLLKRNPGRYSFGSAGSGTTIHLSGELFKQHAGVDILHVPYRGSAPALVDLLAGRIHMIFDNIPTALALSREQKVRPLAVTTQQRSPVVPDLPSMSEFLPGFDMTSWTCACVPAGLPRP
;
A
#
# COMPACT_ATOMS: atom_id res chain seq x y z
N ALA A 1 -61.74 -28.38 -7.19
CA ALA A 1 -61.10 -27.11 -6.81
C ALA A 1 -59.57 -27.27 -6.85
N PRO A 2 -58.81 -26.50 -7.66
CA PRO A 2 -57.35 -26.57 -7.66
C PRO A 2 -56.81 -25.69 -6.53
N PHE A 3 -56.06 -26.32 -5.64
CA PHE A 3 -55.26 -25.57 -4.64
C PHE A 3 -54.11 -24.87 -5.32
N GLY A 4 -54.21 -23.57 -5.46
CA GLY A 4 -53.10 -22.71 -5.90
C GLY A 4 -51.99 -22.73 -4.85
N ARG A 5 -50.84 -23.31 -5.21
CA ARG A 5 -49.60 -23.16 -4.45
C ARG A 5 -49.17 -21.68 -4.58
N ALA A 6 -49.38 -20.90 -3.53
CA ALA A 6 -48.76 -19.58 -3.45
C ALA A 6 -47.24 -19.76 -3.47
N ALA A 7 -46.61 -19.36 -4.56
CA ALA A 7 -45.16 -19.20 -4.62
C ALA A 7 -44.80 -18.13 -3.59
N ARG A 8 -44.19 -18.52 -2.46
CA ARG A 8 -43.54 -17.58 -1.56
C ARG A 8 -42.39 -16.96 -2.37
N ALA A 9 -42.53 -15.70 -2.72
CA ALA A 9 -41.42 -14.91 -3.16
C ALA A 9 -40.35 -14.98 -2.05
N GLN A 10 -39.24 -15.67 -2.33
CA GLN A 10 -38.06 -15.54 -1.49
C GLN A 10 -37.69 -14.10 -1.49
N SER A 11 -37.89 -13.42 -0.34
CA SER A 11 -37.34 -12.08 -0.11
C SER A 11 -35.84 -12.21 -0.38
N ALA A 12 -35.34 -11.48 -1.38
CA ALA A 12 -33.92 -11.37 -1.61
C ALA A 12 -33.29 -10.98 -0.27
N THR A 13 -32.51 -11.88 0.32
CA THR A 13 -31.79 -11.59 1.57
C THR A 13 -30.94 -10.38 1.33
N ALA A 14 -31.19 -9.30 2.11
CA ALA A 14 -30.44 -8.06 1.98
C ALA A 14 -28.94 -8.36 2.11
N TRP A 15 -28.17 -7.94 1.13
CA TRP A 15 -26.70 -8.06 1.19
C TRP A 15 -26.14 -6.91 2.03
N PRO A 16 -25.13 -7.18 2.88
CA PRO A 16 -24.57 -8.48 3.26
C PRO A 16 -25.39 -9.17 4.36
N SER A 17 -25.62 -10.48 4.23
CA SER A 17 -26.34 -11.29 5.23
C SER A 17 -25.43 -11.92 6.29
N GLN A 18 -24.12 -11.80 6.13
CA GLN A 18 -23.07 -12.33 7.01
C GLN A 18 -21.84 -11.42 6.99
N PRO A 19 -20.89 -11.57 7.95
CA PRO A 19 -19.67 -10.79 7.94
C PRO A 19 -18.90 -10.88 6.63
N VAL A 20 -18.38 -9.75 6.18
CA VAL A 20 -17.60 -9.61 4.95
C VAL A 20 -16.11 -9.60 5.29
N ARG A 21 -15.33 -10.44 4.63
CA ARG A 21 -13.88 -10.46 4.74
C ARG A 21 -13.29 -9.33 3.90
N TRP A 22 -12.36 -8.60 4.49
CA TRP A 22 -11.57 -7.58 3.80
C TRP A 22 -10.10 -7.99 3.80
N ILE A 23 -9.59 -8.47 2.66
CA ILE A 23 -8.20 -8.91 2.53
C ILE A 23 -7.32 -7.69 2.32
N ASN A 24 -6.42 -7.43 3.28
CA ASN A 24 -5.34 -6.46 3.16
C ASN A 24 -4.04 -7.20 2.79
N PRO A 25 -3.38 -6.88 1.65
CA PRO A 25 -2.21 -7.61 1.16
C PRO A 25 -0.90 -7.32 1.90
N TYR A 26 -0.96 -6.61 3.02
CA TYR A 26 0.20 -6.21 3.81
C TYR A 26 0.01 -6.50 5.31
N PRO A 27 1.10 -6.49 6.13
CA PRO A 27 1.01 -6.77 7.56
C PRO A 27 0.16 -5.75 8.32
N ALA A 28 -0.33 -6.17 9.47
CA ALA A 28 -0.96 -5.28 10.44
C ALA A 28 0.00 -4.16 10.89
N GLY A 29 -0.55 -2.99 11.21
CA GLY A 29 0.19 -1.81 11.65
C GLY A 29 0.85 -1.00 10.52
N GLY A 30 0.78 -1.45 9.26
CA GLY A 30 1.23 -0.68 8.11
C GLY A 30 0.16 0.32 7.62
N PRO A 31 0.51 1.19 6.64
CA PRO A 31 -0.38 2.25 6.16
C PRO A 31 -1.68 1.72 5.58
N THR A 32 -1.63 0.63 4.81
CA THR A 32 -2.83 0.02 4.22
C THR A 32 -3.72 -0.65 5.26
N ASP A 33 -3.15 -1.23 6.31
CA ASP A 33 -3.92 -1.82 7.40
C ASP A 33 -4.68 -0.75 8.18
N THR A 34 -4.01 0.35 8.53
CA THR A 34 -4.63 1.49 9.22
C THR A 34 -5.82 2.04 8.42
N LEU A 35 -5.63 2.30 7.11
CA LEU A 35 -6.68 2.81 6.25
C LEU A 35 -7.79 1.78 6.01
N SER A 36 -7.46 0.49 5.86
CA SER A 36 -8.46 -0.58 5.74
C SER A 36 -9.36 -0.66 6.96
N ARG A 37 -8.80 -0.54 8.17
CA ARG A 37 -9.61 -0.58 9.41
C ARG A 37 -10.56 0.60 9.51
N ILE A 38 -10.13 1.80 9.14
CA ILE A 38 -10.99 3.00 9.09
C ILE A 38 -12.13 2.79 8.07
N TYR A 39 -11.78 2.31 6.87
CA TYR A 39 -12.75 2.02 5.83
C TYR A 39 -13.74 0.94 6.24
N CYS A 40 -13.26 -0.19 6.75
CA CYS A 40 -14.10 -1.32 7.18
C CYS A 40 -15.02 -0.96 8.35
N ALA A 41 -14.56 -0.13 9.30
CA ALA A 41 -15.42 0.37 10.38
C ALA A 41 -16.59 1.19 9.82
N LYS A 42 -16.34 2.06 8.83
CA LYS A 42 -17.40 2.85 8.19
C LYS A 42 -18.33 1.97 7.35
N MET A 43 -17.79 1.01 6.61
CA MET A 43 -18.59 0.05 5.83
C MET A 43 -19.47 -0.82 6.72
N SER A 44 -18.95 -1.27 7.86
CA SER A 44 -19.74 -2.04 8.85
C SER A 44 -20.93 -1.26 9.36
N ALA A 45 -20.71 0.03 9.67
CA ALA A 45 -21.80 0.91 10.13
C ALA A 45 -22.88 1.16 9.06
N ILE A 46 -22.49 1.26 7.78
CA ILE A 46 -23.42 1.47 6.67
C ILE A 46 -24.18 0.21 6.31
N ALA A 47 -23.47 -0.93 6.25
CA ALA A 47 -24.04 -2.20 5.75
C ALA A 47 -24.78 -3.00 6.83
N GLY A 48 -24.65 -2.65 8.10
CA GLY A 48 -25.25 -3.38 9.22
C GLY A 48 -24.62 -4.75 9.49
N GLN A 49 -23.46 -5.04 8.86
CA GLN A 49 -22.70 -6.27 9.02
C GLN A 49 -21.21 -5.95 9.18
N GLN A 50 -20.47 -6.82 9.86
CA GLN A 50 -19.04 -6.60 10.10
C GLN A 50 -18.22 -6.76 8.82
N PHE A 51 -17.35 -5.79 8.54
CA PHE A 51 -16.25 -5.91 7.59
C PHE A 51 -14.96 -6.20 8.36
N VAL A 52 -14.45 -7.42 8.23
CA VAL A 52 -13.33 -7.92 9.05
C VAL A 52 -12.04 -7.88 8.24
N VAL A 53 -11.05 -7.11 8.71
CA VAL A 53 -9.74 -7.01 8.04
C VAL A 53 -8.92 -8.27 8.32
N GLU A 54 -8.48 -8.91 7.24
CA GLU A 54 -7.58 -10.06 7.25
C GLU A 54 -6.28 -9.71 6.52
N ASN A 55 -5.15 -9.74 7.24
CA ASN A 55 -3.85 -9.41 6.66
C ASN A 55 -3.22 -10.65 6.01
N ARG A 56 -3.00 -10.62 4.68
CA ARG A 56 -2.36 -11.67 3.87
C ARG A 56 -1.12 -11.12 3.17
N SER A 57 -0.02 -11.00 3.90
CA SER A 57 1.20 -10.33 3.42
C SER A 57 2.18 -11.26 2.73
N GLY A 58 2.94 -10.69 1.79
CA GLY A 58 4.06 -11.35 1.12
C GLY A 58 4.17 -11.01 -0.37
N SER A 59 5.37 -11.18 -0.93
CA SER A 59 5.68 -10.97 -2.35
C SER A 59 5.17 -9.62 -2.90
N GLY A 60 5.44 -8.50 -2.20
CA GLY A 60 4.99 -7.17 -2.63
C GLY A 60 3.47 -6.98 -2.66
N GLY A 61 2.69 -7.84 -1.97
CA GLY A 61 1.23 -7.84 -1.97
C GLY A 61 0.58 -8.95 -2.81
N ASN A 62 1.37 -9.70 -3.61
CA ASN A 62 0.83 -10.71 -4.51
C ASN A 62 0.18 -11.90 -3.77
N VAL A 63 0.61 -12.20 -2.54
CA VAL A 63 -0.04 -13.24 -1.70
C VAL A 63 -1.48 -12.85 -1.36
N GLY A 64 -1.71 -11.60 -0.98
CA GLY A 64 -3.05 -11.09 -0.71
C GLY A 64 -3.91 -10.98 -1.96
N ALA A 65 -3.33 -10.52 -3.07
CA ALA A 65 -4.01 -10.45 -4.37
C ALA A 65 -4.48 -11.85 -4.82
N LEU A 66 -3.62 -12.86 -4.70
CA LEU A 66 -3.99 -14.25 -5.00
C LEU A 66 -5.13 -14.76 -4.11
N ALA A 67 -5.10 -14.40 -2.82
CA ALA A 67 -6.15 -14.79 -1.89
C ALA A 67 -7.52 -14.17 -2.26
N ILE A 68 -7.53 -12.93 -2.75
CA ILE A 68 -8.74 -12.30 -3.29
C ILE A 68 -9.20 -13.04 -4.56
N ALA A 69 -8.31 -13.20 -5.55
CA ALA A 69 -8.62 -13.83 -6.83
C ALA A 69 -9.22 -15.24 -6.71
N ARG A 70 -8.79 -16.01 -5.70
CA ARG A 70 -9.26 -17.38 -5.42
C ARG A 70 -10.43 -17.47 -4.47
N SER A 71 -10.96 -16.37 -3.98
CA SER A 71 -12.15 -16.37 -3.12
C SER A 71 -13.41 -16.63 -3.95
N ALA A 72 -14.47 -17.14 -3.29
CA ALA A 72 -15.77 -17.32 -3.93
C ALA A 72 -16.35 -15.96 -4.39
N PRO A 73 -16.91 -15.87 -5.62
CA PRO A 73 -17.50 -14.64 -6.12
C PRO A 73 -18.96 -14.47 -5.66
N ASP A 74 -19.16 -14.49 -4.34
CA ASP A 74 -20.48 -14.44 -3.69
C ASP A 74 -20.73 -13.13 -2.91
N GLY A 75 -19.79 -12.19 -2.99
CA GLY A 75 -19.88 -10.90 -2.29
C GLY A 75 -19.47 -10.95 -0.82
N THR A 76 -18.97 -12.07 -0.30
CA THR A 76 -18.51 -12.20 1.10
C THR A 76 -17.02 -11.85 1.26
N THR A 77 -16.27 -11.70 0.17
CA THR A 77 -14.86 -11.34 0.19
C THR A 77 -14.59 -10.12 -0.67
N PHE A 78 -14.04 -9.10 -0.05
CA PHE A 78 -13.44 -7.91 -0.66
C PHE A 78 -11.96 -7.85 -0.32
N GLY A 79 -11.22 -7.00 -1.01
CA GLY A 79 -9.85 -6.71 -0.63
C GLY A 79 -9.27 -5.50 -1.33
N LEU A 80 -8.04 -5.19 -0.95
CA LEU A 80 -7.26 -4.14 -1.60
C LEU A 80 -6.55 -4.66 -2.83
N GLY A 81 -6.97 -4.17 -3.99
CA GLY A 81 -6.15 -4.08 -5.18
C GLY A 81 -5.32 -2.80 -5.17
N GLY A 82 -4.34 -2.69 -6.06
CA GLY A 82 -3.58 -1.46 -6.15
C GLY A 82 -2.39 -1.53 -7.10
N ILE A 83 -1.63 -0.45 -7.11
CA ILE A 83 -0.53 -0.25 -8.06
C ILE A 83 0.49 -1.40 -8.03
N ALA A 84 0.84 -1.94 -6.86
CA ALA A 84 1.86 -2.97 -6.74
C ALA A 84 1.44 -4.30 -7.39
N SER A 85 0.31 -4.87 -6.97
CA SER A 85 -0.15 -6.19 -7.44
C SER A 85 -0.82 -6.16 -8.81
N ASN A 86 -1.51 -5.07 -9.16
CA ASN A 86 -2.34 -5.04 -10.35
C ASN A 86 -1.72 -4.25 -11.52
N ALA A 87 -0.73 -3.38 -11.28
CA ALA A 87 -0.09 -2.60 -12.34
C ALA A 87 1.42 -2.87 -12.47
N ILE A 88 2.17 -2.98 -11.36
CA ILE A 88 3.62 -3.17 -11.40
C ILE A 88 3.98 -4.66 -11.53
N ALA A 89 3.34 -5.52 -10.74
CA ALA A 89 3.68 -6.94 -10.69
C ALA A 89 3.66 -7.65 -12.05
N PRO A 90 2.71 -7.38 -12.97
CA PRO A 90 2.68 -8.02 -14.29
C PRO A 90 3.95 -7.82 -15.13
N THR A 91 4.62 -6.67 -14.96
CA THR A 91 5.87 -6.36 -15.67
C THR A 91 7.11 -6.82 -14.91
N LEU A 92 7.03 -6.82 -13.57
CA LEU A 92 8.20 -7.07 -12.72
C LEU A 92 8.45 -8.55 -12.43
N TYR A 93 7.39 -9.34 -12.27
CA TYR A 93 7.50 -10.75 -11.90
C TYR A 93 7.44 -11.63 -13.16
N PRO A 94 8.36 -12.61 -13.32
CA PRO A 94 8.39 -13.51 -14.48
C PRO A 94 7.10 -14.35 -14.63
N SER A 95 6.44 -14.66 -13.52
CA SER A 95 5.12 -15.30 -13.51
C SER A 95 4.32 -14.85 -12.30
N LEU A 96 3.02 -14.70 -12.48
CA LEU A 96 2.06 -14.44 -11.42
C LEU A 96 1.07 -15.59 -11.34
N PRO A 97 0.65 -16.00 -10.13
CA PRO A 97 -0.33 -17.07 -9.96
C PRO A 97 -1.78 -16.59 -10.14
N PHE A 98 -1.98 -15.39 -10.65
CA PHE A 98 -3.27 -14.75 -10.97
C PHE A 98 -3.11 -13.81 -12.17
N ASP A 99 -4.21 -13.57 -12.87
CA ASP A 99 -4.31 -12.57 -13.94
C ASP A 99 -4.84 -11.25 -13.34
N PRO A 100 -4.04 -10.17 -13.33
CA PRO A 100 -4.44 -8.91 -12.70
C PRO A 100 -5.62 -8.21 -13.37
N GLU A 101 -5.94 -8.54 -14.61
CA GLU A 101 -7.07 -7.96 -15.35
C GLU A 101 -8.33 -8.83 -15.27
N LYS A 102 -8.17 -10.18 -15.32
CA LYS A 102 -9.30 -11.11 -15.45
C LYS A 102 -9.81 -11.67 -14.13
N ASP A 103 -8.94 -11.79 -13.12
CA ASP A 103 -9.30 -12.45 -11.86
C ASP A 103 -9.96 -11.51 -10.84
N PHE A 104 -10.12 -10.22 -11.20
CA PHE A 104 -10.68 -9.20 -10.30
C PHE A 104 -11.80 -8.41 -10.96
N THR A 105 -12.79 -8.04 -10.15
CA THR A 105 -13.70 -6.94 -10.46
C THR A 105 -13.33 -5.76 -9.55
N PHE A 106 -12.89 -4.65 -10.17
CA PHE A 106 -12.56 -3.42 -9.46
C PHE A 106 -13.83 -2.64 -9.15
N VAL A 107 -14.05 -2.33 -7.87
CA VAL A 107 -15.28 -1.71 -7.40
C VAL A 107 -15.15 -0.18 -7.34
N SER A 108 -14.10 0.32 -6.70
CA SER A 108 -13.88 1.77 -6.53
C SER A 108 -12.42 2.06 -6.19
N GLY A 109 -11.91 3.19 -6.68
CA GLY A 109 -10.70 3.80 -6.13
C GLY A 109 -10.95 4.22 -4.68
N LEU A 110 -9.99 3.95 -3.78
CA LEU A 110 -10.11 4.28 -2.36
C LEU A 110 -9.26 5.49 -1.98
N TRP A 111 -7.95 5.44 -2.29
CA TRP A 111 -7.04 6.54 -1.99
C TRP A 111 -5.84 6.58 -2.94
N ARG A 112 -5.27 7.77 -3.04
CA ARG A 112 -3.96 8.05 -3.61
C ARG A 112 -3.12 8.74 -2.54
N LEU A 113 -1.88 8.29 -2.37
CA LEU A 113 -0.99 8.77 -1.31
C LEU A 113 0.39 9.04 -1.89
N PRO A 114 1.05 10.15 -1.50
CA PRO A 114 2.49 10.27 -1.68
C PRO A 114 3.21 9.27 -0.78
N ASN A 115 4.43 8.92 -1.13
CA ASN A 115 5.38 8.42 -0.17
C ASN A 115 6.12 9.62 0.46
N LEU A 116 6.61 9.41 1.66
CA LEU A 116 7.43 10.36 2.40
C LEU A 116 8.80 9.74 2.62
N LEU A 117 9.86 10.38 2.14
CA LEU A 117 11.23 10.01 2.47
C LEU A 117 11.47 10.36 3.92
N ILE A 118 11.67 9.34 4.73
CA ILE A 118 12.06 9.45 6.13
C ILE A 118 13.39 8.75 6.37
N VAL A 119 14.20 9.31 7.26
CA VAL A 119 15.50 8.77 7.64
C VAL A 119 15.58 8.53 9.14
N ASN A 120 16.44 7.57 9.55
CA ASN A 120 16.79 7.37 10.96
C ASN A 120 17.42 8.64 11.54
N LEU A 121 17.19 8.93 12.80
CA LEU A 121 17.65 10.16 13.47
C LEU A 121 19.18 10.26 13.57
N ASP A 122 19.87 9.12 13.63
CA ASP A 122 21.34 9.05 13.70
C ASP A 122 22.01 9.42 12.37
N LEU A 123 21.23 9.45 11.27
CA LEU A 123 21.77 9.90 9.99
C LEU A 123 21.99 11.42 10.02
N PRO A 124 23.24 11.91 9.80
CA PRO A 124 23.58 13.32 9.98
C PRO A 124 23.17 14.20 8.77
N VAL A 125 21.88 14.11 8.39
CA VAL A 125 21.32 14.88 7.26
C VAL A 125 19.97 15.49 7.66
N ARG A 126 19.68 16.67 7.12
CA ARG A 126 18.43 17.42 7.38
C ARG A 126 17.69 17.81 6.11
N SER A 127 18.26 17.51 4.95
CA SER A 127 17.67 17.84 3.65
C SER A 127 18.01 16.77 2.60
N VAL A 128 17.28 16.78 1.49
CA VAL A 128 17.56 15.89 0.34
C VAL A 128 18.93 16.12 -0.25
N PRO A 129 19.41 17.37 -0.48
CA PRO A 129 20.77 17.63 -0.95
C PRO A 129 21.85 17.07 0.00
N GLU A 130 21.72 17.28 1.32
CA GLU A 130 22.67 16.73 2.30
C GLU A 130 22.69 15.18 2.28
N LEU A 131 21.52 14.56 2.10
CA LEU A 131 21.43 13.10 1.96
C LEU A 131 22.16 12.64 0.69
N ILE A 132 21.93 13.28 -0.45
CA ILE A 132 22.58 12.95 -1.72
C ILE A 132 24.12 13.07 -1.57
N ASP A 133 24.61 14.15 -0.97
CA ASP A 133 26.03 14.39 -0.75
C ASP A 133 26.65 13.32 0.18
N LEU A 134 25.94 12.93 1.25
CA LEU A 134 26.37 11.88 2.15
C LEU A 134 26.50 10.54 1.41
N LEU A 135 25.49 10.20 0.61
CA LEU A 135 25.44 8.92 -0.12
C LEU A 135 26.51 8.86 -1.21
N LYS A 136 26.75 9.94 -1.96
CA LYS A 136 27.80 10.02 -2.98
C LYS A 136 29.20 9.85 -2.41
N ARG A 137 29.45 10.35 -1.20
CA ARG A 137 30.74 10.18 -0.51
C ARG A 137 30.94 8.77 0.07
N ASN A 138 29.88 7.99 0.18
CA ASN A 138 29.91 6.67 0.84
C ASN A 138 29.09 5.63 0.03
N PRO A 139 29.48 5.31 -1.22
CA PRO A 139 28.74 4.37 -2.06
C PRO A 139 28.63 2.99 -1.39
N GLY A 140 27.45 2.35 -1.50
CA GLY A 140 27.16 1.02 -0.97
C GLY A 140 27.08 0.90 0.55
N ARG A 141 27.35 1.98 1.31
CA ARG A 141 27.38 1.94 2.78
C ARG A 141 25.99 2.02 3.41
N TYR A 142 25.06 2.68 2.77
CA TYR A 142 23.73 2.94 3.31
C TYR A 142 22.67 2.06 2.64
N SER A 143 21.56 1.87 3.33
CA SER A 143 20.47 1.03 2.87
C SER A 143 19.13 1.71 3.00
N PHE A 144 18.19 1.32 2.14
CA PHE A 144 16.79 1.69 2.26
C PHE A 144 15.90 0.45 2.37
N GLY A 145 14.86 0.55 3.21
CA GLY A 145 13.87 -0.49 3.35
C GLY A 145 12.70 -0.33 2.39
N SER A 146 12.00 -1.43 2.10
CA SER A 146 10.73 -1.37 1.38
C SER A 146 9.69 -2.34 1.92
N ALA A 147 8.45 -2.18 1.47
CA ALA A 147 7.35 -3.11 1.77
C ALA A 147 7.38 -4.37 0.88
N GLY A 148 8.49 -4.61 0.19
CA GLY A 148 8.71 -5.68 -0.77
C GLY A 148 8.96 -5.18 -2.18
N SER A 149 9.61 -6.01 -2.99
CA SER A 149 9.91 -5.69 -4.39
C SER A 149 8.65 -5.39 -5.19
N GLY A 150 8.67 -4.35 -6.02
CA GLY A 150 7.53 -3.91 -6.83
C GLY A 150 6.52 -3.03 -6.11
N THR A 151 6.70 -2.72 -4.82
CA THR A 151 5.90 -1.68 -4.15
C THR A 151 6.38 -0.28 -4.53
N THR A 152 5.53 0.74 -4.40
CA THR A 152 5.94 2.13 -4.63
C THR A 152 7.05 2.56 -3.68
N ILE A 153 7.12 1.99 -2.49
CA ILE A 153 8.17 2.20 -1.50
C ILE A 153 9.53 1.74 -2.05
N HIS A 154 9.57 0.56 -2.70
CA HIS A 154 10.76 0.06 -3.39
C HIS A 154 11.13 0.94 -4.58
N LEU A 155 10.16 1.16 -5.49
CA LEU A 155 10.43 1.90 -6.73
C LEU A 155 10.78 3.36 -6.48
N SER A 156 10.29 3.99 -5.39
CA SER A 156 10.76 5.33 -4.99
C SER A 156 12.25 5.32 -4.65
N GLY A 157 12.74 4.27 -3.97
CA GLY A 157 14.16 4.13 -3.67
C GLY A 157 15.00 3.90 -4.91
N GLU A 158 14.56 3.05 -5.84
CA GLU A 158 15.28 2.82 -7.11
C GLU A 158 15.26 4.05 -8.01
N LEU A 159 14.13 4.76 -8.09
CA LEU A 159 14.03 6.03 -8.80
C LEU A 159 14.98 7.09 -8.20
N PHE A 160 15.08 7.14 -6.87
CA PHE A 160 16.01 8.02 -6.18
C PHE A 160 17.47 7.67 -6.51
N LYS A 161 17.83 6.39 -6.50
CA LYS A 161 19.18 5.94 -6.91
C LYS A 161 19.52 6.42 -8.31
N GLN A 162 18.59 6.24 -9.24
CA GLN A 162 18.77 6.63 -10.64
C GLN A 162 18.93 8.14 -10.82
N HIS A 163 18.01 8.93 -10.24
CA HIS A 163 18.02 10.40 -10.43
C HIS A 163 19.16 11.09 -9.69
N ALA A 164 19.50 10.61 -8.49
CA ALA A 164 20.58 11.20 -7.68
C ALA A 164 21.97 10.67 -8.03
N GLY A 165 22.06 9.55 -8.78
CA GLY A 165 23.32 8.89 -9.09
C GLY A 165 24.03 8.38 -7.84
N VAL A 166 23.29 7.72 -6.94
CA VAL A 166 23.78 7.19 -5.66
C VAL A 166 23.67 5.67 -5.59
N ASP A 167 24.60 5.05 -4.88
CA ASP A 167 24.60 3.62 -4.60
C ASP A 167 24.16 3.37 -3.16
N ILE A 168 22.98 2.77 -2.99
CA ILE A 168 22.38 2.37 -1.71
C ILE A 168 21.76 0.98 -1.83
N LEU A 169 21.89 0.17 -0.79
CA LEU A 169 21.40 -1.20 -0.75
C LEU A 169 19.88 -1.23 -0.50
N HIS A 170 19.14 -1.96 -1.33
CA HIS A 170 17.73 -2.26 -1.07
C HIS A 170 17.57 -3.43 -0.12
N VAL A 171 16.77 -3.26 0.95
CA VAL A 171 16.39 -4.29 1.91
C VAL A 171 14.89 -4.52 1.84
N PRO A 172 14.42 -5.61 1.20
CA PRO A 172 12.99 -5.90 1.09
C PRO A 172 12.44 -6.52 2.38
N TYR A 173 11.25 -6.06 2.79
CA TYR A 173 10.46 -6.62 3.89
C TYR A 173 9.12 -7.15 3.39
N ARG A 174 8.41 -7.90 4.23
CA ARG A 174 7.05 -8.38 3.89
C ARG A 174 5.98 -7.27 3.94
N GLY A 175 6.37 -6.03 4.25
CA GLY A 175 5.52 -4.85 4.34
C GLY A 175 6.22 -3.70 5.06
N SER A 176 5.58 -2.54 5.13
CA SER A 176 6.16 -1.33 5.74
C SER A 176 6.40 -1.48 7.25
N ALA A 177 5.46 -2.07 8.00
CA ALA A 177 5.58 -2.17 9.46
C ALA A 177 6.91 -2.80 9.94
N PRO A 178 7.34 -3.98 9.47
CA PRO A 178 8.64 -4.53 9.87
C PRO A 178 9.83 -3.69 9.38
N ALA A 179 9.75 -3.03 8.23
CA ALA A 179 10.79 -2.12 7.75
C ALA A 179 10.95 -0.90 8.67
N LEU A 180 9.83 -0.34 9.15
CA LEU A 180 9.86 0.78 10.10
C LEU A 180 10.47 0.40 11.44
N VAL A 181 10.26 -0.82 11.94
CA VAL A 181 10.94 -1.32 13.16
C VAL A 181 12.45 -1.29 12.98
N ASP A 182 12.96 -1.75 11.82
CA ASP A 182 14.39 -1.78 11.53
C ASP A 182 14.95 -0.37 11.24
N LEU A 183 14.15 0.54 10.68
CA LEU A 183 14.51 1.95 10.54
C LEU A 183 14.70 2.61 11.91
N LEU A 184 13.76 2.40 12.82
CA LEU A 184 13.84 2.95 14.18
C LEU A 184 15.03 2.41 14.97
N ALA A 185 15.39 1.15 14.72
CA ALA A 185 16.54 0.49 15.33
C ALA A 185 17.89 0.80 14.65
N GLY A 186 17.90 1.62 13.57
CA GLY A 186 19.12 1.96 12.82
C GLY A 186 19.69 0.82 11.98
N ARG A 187 18.97 -0.29 11.79
CA ARG A 187 19.40 -1.41 10.94
C ARG A 187 19.30 -1.09 9.44
N ILE A 188 18.37 -0.23 9.08
CA ILE A 188 18.30 0.44 7.77
C ILE A 188 18.28 1.95 8.00
N HIS A 189 18.65 2.73 6.99
CA HIS A 189 18.94 4.14 7.17
C HIS A 189 17.80 5.05 6.70
N MET A 190 17.02 4.60 5.73
CA MET A 190 15.93 5.36 5.15
C MET A 190 14.83 4.47 4.58
N ILE A 191 13.65 5.05 4.36
CA ILE A 191 12.51 4.44 3.68
C ILE A 191 11.65 5.52 3.02
N PHE A 192 11.08 5.21 1.87
CA PHE A 192 10.07 6.03 1.18
C PHE A 192 8.68 5.51 1.55
N ASP A 193 8.27 5.67 2.82
CA ASP A 193 7.04 5.05 3.30
C ASP A 193 5.79 5.85 2.94
N ASN A 194 4.63 5.18 2.87
CA ASN A 194 3.37 5.88 2.65
C ASN A 194 3.08 6.87 3.79
N ILE A 195 2.52 8.01 3.43
CA ILE A 195 2.38 9.17 4.33
C ILE A 195 1.69 8.88 5.68
N PRO A 196 0.67 7.98 5.81
CA PRO A 196 0.00 7.80 7.11
C PRO A 196 0.94 7.35 8.23
N THR A 197 1.77 6.34 7.99
CA THR A 197 2.72 5.82 8.98
C THR A 197 3.96 6.69 9.11
N ALA A 198 4.51 7.15 7.97
CA ALA A 198 5.68 8.02 7.96
C ALA A 198 5.43 9.33 8.73
N LEU A 199 4.25 9.95 8.51
CA LEU A 199 3.89 11.20 9.18
C LEU A 199 3.65 11.02 10.67
N ALA A 200 3.02 9.90 11.09
CA ALA A 200 2.82 9.60 12.50
C ALA A 200 4.18 9.54 13.24
N LEU A 201 5.12 8.77 12.72
CA LEU A 201 6.48 8.66 13.30
C LEU A 201 7.25 9.99 13.26
N SER A 202 7.05 10.78 12.22
CA SER A 202 7.68 12.11 12.09
C SER A 202 7.14 13.09 13.14
N ARG A 203 5.83 13.10 13.40
CA ARG A 203 5.19 13.93 14.44
C ARG A 203 5.62 13.51 15.84
N GLU A 204 5.88 12.22 16.06
CA GLU A 204 6.44 11.69 17.28
C GLU A 204 7.97 11.91 17.41
N GLN A 205 8.59 12.57 16.44
CA GLN A 205 10.04 12.85 16.38
C GLN A 205 10.91 11.57 16.45
N LYS A 206 10.37 10.43 15.99
CA LYS A 206 11.08 9.16 15.97
C LYS A 206 11.90 8.95 14.68
N VAL A 207 11.58 9.69 13.63
CA VAL A 207 12.28 9.71 12.35
C VAL A 207 12.34 11.14 11.82
N ARG A 208 13.23 11.41 10.87
CA ARG A 208 13.32 12.71 10.22
C ARG A 208 12.72 12.65 8.82
N PRO A 209 11.64 13.40 8.55
CA PRO A 209 11.09 13.53 7.21
C PRO A 209 11.94 14.49 6.38
N LEU A 210 12.17 14.19 5.10
CA LEU A 210 12.95 15.02 4.21
C LEU A 210 12.15 15.57 3.03
N ALA A 211 11.32 14.77 2.36
CA ALA A 211 10.55 15.19 1.19
C ALA A 211 9.41 14.23 0.86
N VAL A 212 8.38 14.73 0.17
CA VAL A 212 7.34 13.89 -0.45
C VAL A 212 7.75 13.48 -1.86
N THR A 213 7.25 12.33 -2.34
CA THR A 213 7.63 11.73 -3.64
C THR A 213 6.80 12.24 -4.81
N THR A 214 5.76 13.01 -4.57
CA THR A 214 4.90 13.58 -5.62
C THR A 214 5.58 14.75 -6.31
N GLN A 215 5.18 15.03 -7.56
CA GLN A 215 5.70 16.16 -8.34
C GLN A 215 5.50 17.52 -7.63
N GLN A 216 4.40 17.65 -6.90
CA GLN A 216 4.09 18.85 -6.10
C GLN A 216 4.13 18.51 -4.62
N ARG A 217 4.34 19.54 -3.78
CA ARG A 217 4.22 19.40 -2.31
C ARG A 217 2.83 18.87 -1.93
N SER A 218 2.80 18.09 -0.87
CA SER A 218 1.52 17.57 -0.36
C SER A 218 0.84 18.60 0.54
N PRO A 219 -0.47 18.86 0.37
CA PRO A 219 -1.21 19.76 1.26
C PRO A 219 -1.29 19.23 2.70
N VAL A 220 -1.04 17.94 2.92
CA VAL A 220 -1.00 17.33 4.27
C VAL A 220 0.27 17.71 5.04
N VAL A 221 1.37 18.01 4.32
CA VAL A 221 2.67 18.40 4.85
C VAL A 221 3.28 19.52 3.97
N PRO A 222 2.67 20.70 3.93
CA PRO A 222 3.03 21.77 2.99
C PRO A 222 4.45 22.32 3.21
N ASP A 223 4.97 22.17 4.42
CA ASP A 223 6.32 22.61 4.79
C ASP A 223 7.42 21.67 4.26
N LEU A 224 7.08 20.42 3.90
CA LEU A 224 8.03 19.50 3.33
C LEU A 224 8.14 19.70 1.82
N PRO A 225 9.36 19.76 1.26
CA PRO A 225 9.55 19.91 -0.17
C PRO A 225 9.11 18.65 -0.92
N SER A 226 8.87 18.82 -2.22
CA SER A 226 8.79 17.72 -3.16
C SER A 226 10.21 17.26 -3.57
N MET A 227 10.37 15.96 -3.80
CA MET A 227 11.59 15.41 -4.39
C MET A 227 11.90 16.04 -5.75
N SER A 228 10.88 16.44 -6.52
CA SER A 228 11.05 17.07 -7.83
C SER A 228 11.72 18.44 -7.76
N GLU A 229 11.71 19.13 -6.60
CA GLU A 229 12.43 20.38 -6.39
C GLU A 229 13.96 20.20 -6.44
N PHE A 230 14.44 18.98 -6.18
CA PHE A 230 15.86 18.62 -6.19
C PHE A 230 16.24 17.67 -7.33
N LEU A 231 15.30 16.84 -7.75
CA LEU A 231 15.47 15.81 -8.78
C LEU A 231 14.35 15.96 -9.82
N PRO A 232 14.55 16.77 -10.87
CA PRO A 232 13.53 17.04 -11.88
C PRO A 232 12.96 15.76 -12.48
N GLY A 233 11.63 15.69 -12.61
CA GLY A 233 10.92 14.51 -13.12
C GLY A 233 10.69 13.41 -12.09
N PHE A 234 11.10 13.59 -10.84
CA PHE A 234 10.75 12.63 -9.79
C PHE A 234 9.26 12.74 -9.45
N ASP A 235 8.51 11.69 -9.70
CA ASP A 235 7.09 11.57 -9.32
C ASP A 235 6.72 10.12 -9.03
N MET A 236 6.27 9.87 -7.81
CA MET A 236 5.82 8.54 -7.37
C MET A 236 4.62 8.67 -6.45
N THR A 237 3.51 8.04 -6.83
CA THR A 237 2.26 8.04 -6.08
C THR A 237 1.79 6.60 -5.86
N SER A 238 1.40 6.27 -4.65
CA SER A 238 0.70 5.02 -4.34
C SER A 238 -0.80 5.19 -4.52
N TRP A 239 -1.47 4.21 -5.11
CA TRP A 239 -2.93 4.16 -5.16
C TRP A 239 -3.44 2.75 -4.85
N THR A 240 -4.65 2.70 -4.31
CA THR A 240 -5.36 1.46 -4.04
C THR A 240 -6.82 1.57 -4.43
N CYS A 241 -7.43 0.43 -4.62
CA CYS A 241 -8.85 0.28 -4.92
C CYS A 241 -9.45 -0.87 -4.10
N ALA A 242 -10.77 -0.83 -3.93
CA ALA A 242 -11.52 -2.00 -3.51
C ALA A 242 -11.72 -2.91 -4.71
N CYS A 243 -11.47 -4.19 -4.52
CA CYS A 243 -11.76 -5.21 -5.52
C CYS A 243 -12.38 -6.45 -4.89
N VAL A 244 -13.02 -7.24 -5.72
CA VAL A 244 -13.61 -8.54 -5.40
C VAL A 244 -13.11 -9.57 -6.42
N PRO A 245 -13.21 -10.89 -6.16
CA PRO A 245 -12.94 -11.89 -7.19
C PRO A 245 -13.84 -11.68 -8.40
N ALA A 246 -13.34 -11.97 -9.59
CA ALA A 246 -14.12 -11.90 -10.81
C ALA A 246 -15.30 -12.86 -10.80
N GLY A 247 -16.36 -12.54 -11.57
CA GLY A 247 -17.55 -13.40 -11.68
C GLY A 247 -18.63 -13.13 -10.64
N LEU A 248 -18.54 -12.04 -9.87
CA LEU A 248 -19.62 -11.63 -8.97
C LEU A 248 -20.91 -11.42 -9.78
N PRO A 249 -22.06 -12.03 -9.40
CA PRO A 249 -23.34 -11.79 -10.06
C PRO A 249 -23.68 -10.30 -10.05
N ARG A 250 -24.21 -9.82 -11.17
CA ARG A 250 -24.78 -8.45 -11.22
C ARG A 250 -26.10 -8.45 -10.45
N PRO A 251 -26.41 -7.37 -9.72
CA PRO A 251 -27.70 -7.22 -9.04
C PRO A 251 -28.88 -7.18 -10.01
#